data_c7aa392c2446175624683cfbf1b3def3
#
_entry.id   c7aa392c2446175624683cfbf1b3def3
#
_cell.length_a   1.000
_cell.length_b   1.000
_cell.length_c   1.000
_cell.angle_alpha   90.00
_cell.angle_beta   90.00
_cell.angle_gamma   90.00
#
_symmetry.space_group_name_H-M   'P 1'
#
loop_
_entity.id
_entity.type
_entity.pdbx_description
1 polymer ?
#
loop_
_entity_poly.entity_id
_entity_poly.type
_entity_poly.pdbx_seq_one_letter_code
_entity_poly.pdbx_strand_id
1 'polypeptide(L)'
;MAQWDQITVDGSPMRLYVGMPSLGRAFPAVIVAHHGPGVDKFIEDRVEHLARQGYLAIAPDLYHRQAEEGDVLTRIGRLQDPEVIADVNAAVNYARRLKDTQLGDVGIIGFCMGGRVAYLMAASKPVFKAAGVFYGGNIMKPWGNGPTPFDLTPYIHCPIAGFFGAEDANPSLEDVDRISAQLDRYRKAHEFHRYPDAGHAFLNFTNPATYREGPARDAWDKLIPFLQRTLQTSRQPRQRLS
;
A
#
# COMPACT_ATOMS: atom_id res chain seq x y z
N MET A 1 -12.54 9.76 12.20
CA MET A 1 -11.45 10.60 12.74
C MET A 1 -10.15 9.85 12.60
N ALA A 2 -9.04 10.54 12.32
CA ALA A 2 -7.73 9.90 12.24
C ALA A 2 -6.87 10.28 13.45
N GLN A 3 -6.00 9.36 13.89
CA GLN A 3 -5.13 9.54 15.05
C GLN A 3 -3.89 8.67 14.97
N TRP A 4 -2.87 9.04 15.70
CA TRP A 4 -1.71 8.19 15.93
C TRP A 4 -1.99 7.18 17.03
N ASP A 5 -1.52 5.94 16.79
CA ASP A 5 -1.48 4.86 17.77
C ASP A 5 -0.10 4.20 17.73
N GLN A 6 0.18 3.28 18.63
CA GLN A 6 1.46 2.59 18.72
C GLN A 6 1.28 1.12 19.09
N ILE A 7 2.06 0.27 18.44
CA ILE A 7 2.18 -1.16 18.79
C ILE A 7 3.66 -1.52 18.94
N THR A 8 3.94 -2.71 19.44
CA THR A 8 5.31 -3.25 19.50
C THR A 8 5.48 -4.34 18.46
N VAL A 9 6.54 -4.27 17.66
CA VAL A 9 6.92 -5.27 16.67
C VAL A 9 8.39 -5.65 16.90
N ASP A 10 8.65 -6.93 17.15
CA ASP A 10 10.00 -7.46 17.43
C ASP A 10 10.76 -6.66 18.53
N GLY A 11 10.02 -6.22 19.57
CA GLY A 11 10.58 -5.44 20.66
C GLY A 11 10.75 -3.94 20.39
N SER A 12 10.48 -3.48 19.16
CA SER A 12 10.57 -2.04 18.79
C SER A 12 9.18 -1.40 18.73
N PRO A 13 8.99 -0.16 19.27
CA PRO A 13 7.75 0.57 19.16
C PRO A 13 7.53 1.04 17.73
N MET A 14 6.39 0.67 17.12
CA MET A 14 5.97 1.11 15.79
C MET A 14 4.74 1.98 15.89
N ARG A 15 4.83 3.20 15.36
CA ARG A 15 3.68 4.11 15.25
C ARG A 15 2.80 3.73 14.07
N LEU A 16 1.50 3.93 14.25
CA LEU A 16 0.47 3.72 13.22
C LEU A 16 -0.35 5.00 13.09
N TYR A 17 -0.53 5.52 11.88
CA TYR A 17 -1.55 6.53 11.64
C TYR A 17 -2.84 5.83 11.20
N VAL A 18 -3.91 5.98 11.98
CA VAL A 18 -5.14 5.19 11.85
C VAL A 18 -6.31 6.09 11.53
N GLY A 19 -6.93 5.89 10.37
CA GLY A 19 -8.15 6.55 9.95
C GLY A 19 -9.34 5.61 10.08
N MET A 20 -10.29 5.96 10.94
CA MET A 20 -11.54 5.22 11.15
C MET A 20 -12.68 5.84 10.36
N PRO A 21 -13.52 5.04 9.67
CA PRO A 21 -14.79 5.52 9.12
C PRO A 21 -15.69 6.11 10.21
N SER A 22 -16.48 7.12 9.85
CA SER A 22 -17.37 7.80 10.80
C SER A 22 -18.64 7.01 11.12
N LEU A 23 -19.05 6.09 10.25
CA LEU A 23 -20.30 5.33 10.34
C LEU A 23 -20.06 3.84 10.17
N GLY A 24 -20.82 3.04 10.92
CA GLY A 24 -20.81 1.58 10.83
C GLY A 24 -19.85 0.92 11.85
N ARG A 25 -19.82 -0.42 11.81
CA ARG A 25 -18.91 -1.25 12.63
C ARG A 25 -18.22 -2.34 11.81
N ALA A 26 -18.61 -2.51 10.55
CA ALA A 26 -18.02 -3.49 9.64
C ALA A 26 -17.37 -2.75 8.48
N PHE A 27 -16.06 -2.85 8.36
CA PHE A 27 -15.28 -2.14 7.36
C PHE A 27 -14.29 -3.07 6.66
N PRO A 28 -14.08 -2.91 5.34
CA PRO A 28 -12.85 -3.36 4.74
C PRO A 28 -11.68 -2.49 5.23
N ALA A 29 -10.50 -3.05 5.32
CA ALA A 29 -9.31 -2.30 5.70
C ALA A 29 -8.36 -2.09 4.52
N VAL A 30 -7.62 -0.99 4.57
CA VAL A 30 -6.54 -0.69 3.62
C VAL A 30 -5.28 -0.33 4.41
N ILE A 31 -4.22 -1.12 4.25
CA ILE A 31 -2.90 -0.74 4.73
C ILE A 31 -2.28 0.23 3.72
N VAL A 32 -1.73 1.33 4.20
CA VAL A 32 -1.10 2.37 3.39
C VAL A 32 0.40 2.34 3.64
N ALA A 33 1.15 1.74 2.73
CA ALA A 33 2.61 1.75 2.80
C ALA A 33 3.14 3.13 2.35
N HIS A 34 3.85 3.80 3.25
CA HIS A 34 4.31 5.16 3.05
C HIS A 34 5.42 5.29 2.01
N HIS A 35 5.67 6.49 1.55
CA HIS A 35 6.77 6.85 0.66
C HIS A 35 8.09 7.12 1.42
N GLY A 36 9.15 7.51 0.70
CA GLY A 36 10.48 7.72 1.28
C GLY A 36 10.53 8.65 2.51
N PRO A 37 9.84 9.80 2.54
CA PRO A 37 9.81 10.68 3.72
C PRO A 37 9.19 10.06 4.99
N GLY A 38 8.48 8.95 4.90
CA GLY A 38 7.77 8.36 6.04
C GLY A 38 6.28 8.65 6.02
N VAL A 39 5.63 8.56 7.19
CA VAL A 39 4.22 8.92 7.36
C VAL A 39 4.15 10.44 7.59
N ASP A 40 4.09 11.18 6.50
CA ASP A 40 4.01 12.64 6.46
C ASP A 40 2.61 13.13 6.10
N LYS A 41 2.46 14.43 5.92
CA LYS A 41 1.19 15.09 5.58
C LYS A 41 0.50 14.48 4.35
N PHE A 42 1.27 14.03 3.35
CA PHE A 42 0.70 13.37 2.17
C PHE A 42 0.08 12.02 2.54
N ILE A 43 0.80 11.19 3.29
CA ILE A 43 0.32 9.87 3.71
C ILE A 43 -0.86 9.99 4.69
N GLU A 44 -0.79 10.94 5.65
CA GLU A 44 -1.90 11.23 6.56
C GLU A 44 -3.19 11.57 5.79
N ASP A 45 -3.10 12.46 4.79
CA ASP A 45 -4.26 12.82 3.95
C ASP A 45 -4.81 11.61 3.17
N ARG A 46 -3.96 10.71 2.66
CA ARG A 46 -4.42 9.49 1.96
C ARG A 46 -5.16 8.55 2.91
N VAL A 47 -4.67 8.38 4.13
CA VAL A 47 -5.36 7.62 5.18
C VAL A 47 -6.72 8.24 5.51
N GLU A 48 -6.78 9.54 5.72
CA GLU A 48 -8.03 10.24 6.01
C GLU A 48 -9.03 10.17 4.84
N HIS A 49 -8.52 10.26 3.61
CA HIS A 49 -9.37 10.14 2.42
C HIS A 49 -10.00 8.74 2.33
N LEU A 50 -9.23 7.68 2.52
CA LEU A 50 -9.75 6.32 2.57
C LEU A 50 -10.77 6.13 3.70
N ALA A 51 -10.53 6.72 4.86
CA ALA A 51 -11.48 6.68 5.98
C ALA A 51 -12.82 7.36 5.62
N ARG A 52 -12.79 8.49 4.91
CA ARG A 52 -14.00 9.14 4.36
C ARG A 52 -14.73 8.28 3.32
N GLN A 53 -14.01 7.39 2.61
CA GLN A 53 -14.57 6.43 1.66
C GLN A 53 -15.09 5.14 2.31
N GLY A 54 -15.03 5.03 3.64
CA GLY A 54 -15.56 3.88 4.40
C GLY A 54 -14.56 2.76 4.68
N TYR A 55 -13.26 2.98 4.48
CA TYR A 55 -12.20 2.03 4.80
C TYR A 55 -11.57 2.32 6.16
N LEU A 56 -11.30 1.28 6.95
CA LEU A 56 -10.32 1.37 8.03
C LEU A 56 -8.93 1.48 7.38
N ALA A 57 -8.32 2.66 7.42
CA ALA A 57 -7.03 2.91 6.78
C ALA A 57 -5.91 3.01 7.81
N ILE A 58 -4.80 2.31 7.60
CA ILE A 58 -3.69 2.26 8.57
C ILE A 58 -2.37 2.41 7.83
N ALA A 59 -1.59 3.43 8.21
CA ALA A 59 -0.23 3.64 7.75
C ALA A 59 0.77 3.29 8.86
N PRO A 60 1.48 2.15 8.78
CA PRO A 60 2.56 1.82 9.70
C PRO A 60 3.82 2.62 9.37
N ASP A 61 4.57 3.04 10.41
CA ASP A 61 5.89 3.62 10.26
C ASP A 61 6.93 2.51 10.06
N LEU A 62 7.27 2.25 8.81
CA LEU A 62 8.23 1.20 8.43
C LEU A 62 9.68 1.53 8.81
N TYR A 63 9.94 2.75 9.31
CA TYR A 63 11.26 3.16 9.77
C TYR A 63 11.46 3.03 11.28
N HIS A 64 10.50 2.49 12.01
CA HIS A 64 10.50 2.46 13.48
C HIS A 64 11.70 1.74 14.13
N ARG A 65 12.44 0.90 13.38
CA ARG A 65 13.68 0.26 13.86
C ARG A 65 14.92 1.11 13.63
N GLN A 66 14.78 2.22 12.91
CA GLN A 66 15.91 3.07 12.54
C GLN A 66 15.97 4.31 13.45
N ALA A 67 17.18 4.75 13.78
CA ALA A 67 17.37 6.10 14.29
C ALA A 67 16.94 7.11 13.20
N GLU A 68 16.45 8.29 13.60
CA GLU A 68 15.98 9.33 12.67
C GLU A 68 17.09 9.89 11.77
N GLU A 69 18.33 9.49 11.97
CA GLU A 69 19.50 9.95 11.25
C GLU A 69 19.60 9.34 9.84
N GLY A 70 19.84 10.19 8.87
CA GLY A 70 20.08 9.83 7.47
C GLY A 70 19.07 10.45 6.50
N ASP A 71 19.51 10.62 5.27
CA ASP A 71 18.63 11.04 4.18
C ASP A 71 17.65 9.91 3.78
N VAL A 72 16.68 10.25 2.94
CA VAL A 72 15.64 9.31 2.49
C VAL A 72 16.24 8.05 1.84
N LEU A 73 17.27 8.18 1.01
CA LEU A 73 17.86 7.04 0.30
C LEU A 73 18.62 6.11 1.27
N THR A 74 19.31 6.69 2.24
CA THR A 74 19.98 5.94 3.32
C THR A 74 18.97 5.16 4.15
N ARG A 75 17.84 5.77 4.52
CA ARG A 75 16.78 5.11 5.30
C ARG A 75 16.14 3.96 4.50
N ILE A 76 15.83 4.17 3.23
CA ILE A 76 15.32 3.11 2.34
C ILE A 76 16.33 1.97 2.22
N GLY A 77 17.61 2.29 2.08
CA GLY A 77 18.70 1.31 1.93
C GLY A 77 18.90 0.39 3.15
N ARG A 78 18.40 0.78 4.32
CA ARG A 78 18.45 -0.03 5.56
C ARG A 78 17.27 -0.98 5.72
N LEU A 79 16.19 -0.83 4.93
CA LEU A 79 15.02 -1.70 5.02
C LEU A 79 15.35 -3.12 4.59
N GLN A 80 14.72 -4.08 5.27
CA GLN A 80 14.83 -5.51 4.97
C GLN A 80 13.44 -6.07 4.68
N ASP A 81 13.28 -6.81 3.60
CA ASP A 81 11.97 -7.38 3.22
C ASP A 81 11.32 -8.22 4.33
N PRO A 82 12.03 -9.06 5.10
CA PRO A 82 11.42 -9.80 6.21
C PRO A 82 10.87 -8.89 7.31
N GLU A 83 11.56 -7.78 7.65
CA GLU A 83 11.12 -6.82 8.66
C GLU A 83 9.89 -6.05 8.18
N VAL A 84 9.90 -5.56 6.94
CA VAL A 84 8.75 -4.88 6.32
C VAL A 84 7.52 -5.80 6.28
N ILE A 85 7.69 -7.08 5.96
CA ILE A 85 6.61 -8.07 5.99
C ILE A 85 6.07 -8.23 7.42
N ALA A 86 6.93 -8.27 8.43
CA ALA A 86 6.52 -8.36 9.84
C ALA A 86 5.74 -7.12 10.28
N ASP A 87 6.18 -5.92 9.90
CA ASP A 87 5.54 -4.65 10.23
C ASP A 87 4.14 -4.52 9.62
N VAL A 88 4.02 -4.81 8.33
CA VAL A 88 2.72 -4.78 7.64
C VAL A 88 1.76 -5.83 8.22
N ASN A 89 2.25 -7.04 8.55
CA ASN A 89 1.44 -8.05 9.22
C ASN A 89 1.00 -7.61 10.62
N ALA A 90 1.85 -6.91 11.37
CA ALA A 90 1.51 -6.37 12.67
C ALA A 90 0.40 -5.32 12.56
N ALA A 91 0.44 -4.44 11.53
CA ALA A 91 -0.64 -3.49 11.24
C ALA A 91 -1.97 -4.18 10.88
N VAL A 92 -1.94 -5.27 10.08
CA VAL A 92 -3.13 -6.10 9.81
C VAL A 92 -3.67 -6.73 11.09
N ASN A 93 -2.80 -7.25 11.95
CA ASN A 93 -3.20 -7.84 13.22
C ASN A 93 -3.74 -6.81 14.22
N TYR A 94 -3.24 -5.56 14.18
CA TYR A 94 -3.81 -4.44 14.91
C TYR A 94 -5.25 -4.19 14.45
N ALA A 95 -5.50 -4.08 13.13
CA ALA A 95 -6.84 -3.90 12.59
C ALA A 95 -7.82 -4.99 13.06
N ARG A 96 -7.38 -6.26 13.13
CA ARG A 96 -8.22 -7.39 13.60
C ARG A 96 -8.57 -7.33 15.07
N ARG A 97 -7.78 -6.62 15.88
CA ARG A 97 -7.97 -6.52 17.35
C ARG A 97 -8.68 -5.25 17.78
N LEU A 98 -9.02 -4.35 16.86
CA LEU A 98 -9.80 -3.16 17.19
C LEU A 98 -11.17 -3.58 17.76
N LYS A 99 -11.45 -3.11 18.98
CA LYS A 99 -12.71 -3.41 19.66
C LYS A 99 -13.89 -2.84 18.89
N ASP A 100 -15.00 -3.56 18.94
CA ASP A 100 -16.26 -3.16 18.30
C ASP A 100 -16.21 -2.97 16.78
N THR A 101 -15.17 -3.49 16.12
CA THR A 101 -15.05 -3.51 14.66
C THR A 101 -15.16 -4.94 14.12
N GLN A 102 -15.90 -5.10 13.04
CA GLN A 102 -15.90 -6.32 12.24
C GLN A 102 -15.05 -6.05 11.00
N LEU A 103 -13.84 -6.62 10.98
CA LEU A 103 -12.94 -6.43 9.84
C LEU A 103 -13.43 -7.25 8.65
N GLY A 104 -13.65 -6.57 7.52
CA GLY A 104 -13.89 -7.18 6.22
C GLY A 104 -12.60 -7.63 5.54
N ASP A 105 -12.60 -7.58 4.22
CA ASP A 105 -11.41 -7.85 3.41
C ASP A 105 -10.33 -6.79 3.66
N VAL A 106 -9.07 -7.19 3.47
CA VAL A 106 -7.91 -6.30 3.64
C VAL A 106 -7.25 -6.06 2.29
N GLY A 107 -7.05 -4.80 1.94
CA GLY A 107 -6.22 -4.36 0.82
C GLY A 107 -4.94 -3.70 1.31
N ILE A 108 -4.03 -3.47 0.37
CA ILE A 108 -2.83 -2.67 0.59
C ILE A 108 -2.66 -1.71 -0.57
N ILE A 109 -2.29 -0.48 -0.27
CA ILE A 109 -1.80 0.48 -1.28
C ILE A 109 -0.46 1.02 -0.84
N GLY A 110 0.33 1.54 -1.78
CA GLY A 110 1.60 2.15 -1.42
C GLY A 110 2.14 3.08 -2.49
N PHE A 111 2.98 4.01 -2.05
CA PHE A 111 3.50 5.11 -2.85
C PHE A 111 5.03 5.06 -2.90
N CYS A 112 5.66 5.18 -4.06
CA CYS A 112 7.12 5.13 -4.21
C CYS A 112 7.69 3.80 -3.67
N MET A 113 8.57 3.85 -2.66
CA MET A 113 9.01 2.65 -1.95
C MET A 113 7.83 1.82 -1.40
N GLY A 114 6.78 2.48 -0.92
CA GLY A 114 5.55 1.80 -0.48
C GLY A 114 4.82 1.09 -1.59
N GLY A 115 4.92 1.57 -2.84
CA GLY A 115 4.40 0.84 -4.00
C GLY A 115 5.14 -0.50 -4.20
N ARG A 116 6.45 -0.53 -4.00
CA ARG A 116 7.22 -1.77 -3.95
C ARG A 116 6.75 -2.67 -2.80
N VAL A 117 6.49 -2.10 -1.63
CA VAL A 117 5.98 -2.85 -0.47
C VAL A 117 4.59 -3.43 -0.78
N ALA A 118 3.70 -2.68 -1.41
CA ALA A 118 2.38 -3.19 -1.79
C ALA A 118 2.48 -4.40 -2.74
N TYR A 119 3.39 -4.34 -3.72
CA TYR A 119 3.66 -5.47 -4.61
C TYR A 119 4.23 -6.69 -3.87
N LEU A 120 5.21 -6.48 -2.99
CA LEU A 120 5.79 -7.52 -2.14
C LEU A 120 4.73 -8.22 -1.29
N MET A 121 3.87 -7.46 -0.65
CA MET A 121 2.83 -7.99 0.23
C MET A 121 1.73 -8.75 -0.51
N ALA A 122 1.40 -8.35 -1.75
CA ALA A 122 0.48 -9.09 -2.61
C ALA A 122 0.97 -10.54 -2.87
N ALA A 123 2.30 -10.75 -2.90
CA ALA A 123 2.91 -12.07 -3.08
C ALA A 123 3.14 -12.81 -1.75
N SER A 124 3.39 -12.08 -0.66
CA SER A 124 3.87 -12.68 0.60
C SER A 124 2.75 -13.24 1.47
N LYS A 125 1.51 -12.73 1.35
CA LYS A 125 0.41 -13.12 2.22
C LYS A 125 -0.95 -13.15 1.51
N PRO A 126 -1.69 -14.26 1.59
CA PRO A 126 -3.01 -14.40 0.95
C PRO A 126 -4.11 -13.58 1.65
N VAL A 127 -3.79 -12.85 2.73
CA VAL A 127 -4.75 -12.00 3.43
C VAL A 127 -5.17 -10.80 2.58
N PHE A 128 -4.29 -10.31 1.71
CA PHE A 128 -4.61 -9.18 0.85
C PHE A 128 -5.50 -9.60 -0.31
N LYS A 129 -6.60 -8.87 -0.51
CA LYS A 129 -7.57 -9.08 -1.58
C LYS A 129 -7.44 -8.05 -2.70
N ALA A 130 -6.65 -7.02 -2.49
CA ALA A 130 -6.34 -5.98 -3.48
C ALA A 130 -4.97 -5.36 -3.17
N ALA A 131 -4.22 -4.98 -4.21
CA ALA A 131 -3.01 -4.20 -4.08
C ALA A 131 -3.02 -3.00 -5.04
N GLY A 132 -2.76 -1.79 -4.53
CA GLY A 132 -2.58 -0.56 -5.31
C GLY A 132 -1.12 -0.13 -5.30
N VAL A 133 -0.50 -0.05 -6.47
CA VAL A 133 0.93 0.26 -6.63
C VAL A 133 1.07 1.61 -7.34
N PHE A 134 1.45 2.66 -6.58
CA PHE A 134 1.70 3.98 -7.14
C PHE A 134 3.20 4.18 -7.34
N TYR A 135 3.62 4.32 -8.60
CA TYR A 135 5.02 4.54 -9.01
C TYR A 135 6.02 3.74 -8.17
N GLY A 136 5.72 2.45 -7.96
CA GLY A 136 6.54 1.54 -7.16
C GLY A 136 7.85 1.21 -7.85
N GLY A 137 8.92 1.88 -7.43
CA GLY A 137 10.27 1.62 -7.94
C GLY A 137 10.95 0.42 -7.28
N ASN A 138 12.05 -0.05 -7.88
CA ASN A 138 12.90 -1.11 -7.32
C ASN A 138 12.18 -2.46 -7.01
N ILE A 139 11.07 -2.77 -7.68
CA ILE A 139 10.38 -4.07 -7.56
C ILE A 139 11.31 -5.24 -7.96
N MET A 140 12.28 -4.97 -8.83
CA MET A 140 13.29 -5.94 -9.27
C MET A 140 14.59 -5.91 -8.46
N LYS A 141 14.59 -5.22 -7.29
CA LYS A 141 15.75 -5.20 -6.37
C LYS A 141 15.36 -5.78 -5.01
N PRO A 142 16.19 -6.65 -4.42
CA PRO A 142 15.91 -7.15 -3.07
C PRO A 142 16.21 -6.09 -2.02
N TRP A 143 15.52 -6.13 -0.89
CA TRP A 143 15.92 -5.51 0.35
C TRP A 143 16.40 -6.62 1.30
N GLY A 144 17.71 -6.75 1.45
CA GLY A 144 18.36 -7.88 2.12
C GLY A 144 18.74 -9.00 1.16
N ASN A 145 18.83 -10.22 1.68
CA ASN A 145 19.37 -11.38 0.96
C ASN A 145 18.31 -12.30 0.34
N GLY A 146 17.04 -11.85 0.30
CA GLY A 146 15.94 -12.64 -0.22
C GLY A 146 15.71 -12.47 -1.73
N PRO A 147 14.68 -13.15 -2.28
CA PRO A 147 14.22 -12.92 -3.65
C PRO A 147 13.63 -11.50 -3.79
N THR A 148 13.67 -10.97 -5.01
CA THR A 148 13.03 -9.69 -5.30
C THR A 148 11.50 -9.82 -5.26
N PRO A 149 10.74 -8.74 -5.04
CA PRO A 149 9.29 -8.78 -5.23
C PRO A 149 8.88 -9.29 -6.62
N PHE A 150 9.67 -8.96 -7.66
CA PHE A 150 9.47 -9.45 -9.03
C PHE A 150 9.59 -10.98 -9.13
N ASP A 151 10.57 -11.59 -8.47
CA ASP A 151 10.73 -13.04 -8.43
C ASP A 151 9.56 -13.73 -7.72
N LEU A 152 8.91 -13.02 -6.79
CA LEU A 152 7.76 -13.51 -6.04
C LEU A 152 6.42 -13.36 -6.78
N THR A 153 6.40 -12.81 -8.00
CA THR A 153 5.17 -12.66 -8.82
C THR A 153 4.33 -13.94 -8.93
N PRO A 154 4.90 -15.16 -9.04
CA PRO A 154 4.10 -16.39 -9.10
C PRO A 154 3.16 -16.58 -7.89
N TYR A 155 3.53 -16.03 -6.76
CA TYR A 155 2.80 -16.17 -5.48
C TYR A 155 1.81 -15.05 -5.20
N ILE A 156 1.60 -14.10 -6.13
CA ILE A 156 0.58 -13.07 -5.98
C ILE A 156 -0.82 -13.70 -5.94
N HIS A 157 -1.62 -13.31 -4.95
CA HIS A 157 -2.93 -13.89 -4.66
C HIS A 157 -4.11 -12.94 -4.91
N CYS A 158 -3.85 -11.66 -5.21
CA CYS A 158 -4.90 -10.66 -5.40
C CYS A 158 -4.67 -9.85 -6.68
N PRO A 159 -5.69 -9.20 -7.24
CA PRO A 159 -5.51 -8.26 -8.34
C PRO A 159 -4.68 -7.06 -7.92
N ILE A 160 -3.94 -6.50 -8.88
CA ILE A 160 -3.09 -5.32 -8.72
C ILE A 160 -3.59 -4.20 -9.63
N ALA A 161 -3.82 -3.00 -9.06
CA ALA A 161 -3.93 -1.76 -9.83
C ALA A 161 -2.60 -0.99 -9.73
N GLY A 162 -2.00 -0.67 -10.87
CA GLY A 162 -0.73 0.06 -10.95
C GLY A 162 -0.91 1.43 -11.61
N PHE A 163 -0.24 2.45 -11.07
CA PHE A 163 -0.33 3.83 -11.52
C PHE A 163 1.07 4.40 -11.70
N PHE A 164 1.48 4.67 -12.95
CA PHE A 164 2.86 4.99 -13.30
C PHE A 164 2.95 6.23 -14.18
N GLY A 165 3.89 7.11 -13.88
CA GLY A 165 4.23 8.24 -14.73
C GLY A 165 5.15 7.79 -15.88
N ALA A 166 4.92 8.27 -17.10
CA ALA A 166 5.76 7.92 -18.24
C ALA A 166 7.14 8.61 -18.24
N GLU A 167 7.26 9.70 -17.49
CA GLU A 167 8.52 10.43 -17.30
C GLU A 167 9.31 9.94 -16.07
N ASP A 168 8.84 8.85 -15.40
CA ASP A 168 9.53 8.30 -14.24
C ASP A 168 10.75 7.47 -14.68
N ALA A 169 11.87 7.65 -14.00
CA ALA A 169 13.08 6.86 -14.23
C ALA A 169 13.14 5.60 -13.34
N ASN A 170 12.31 5.53 -12.28
CA ASN A 170 12.27 4.38 -11.36
C ASN A 170 10.91 4.28 -10.64
N PRO A 171 9.97 3.45 -11.19
CA PRO A 171 10.17 2.56 -12.33
C PRO A 171 10.13 3.28 -13.67
N SER A 172 11.01 2.90 -14.59
CA SER A 172 10.92 3.31 -15.99
C SER A 172 9.74 2.63 -16.69
N LEU A 173 9.30 3.14 -17.86
CA LEU A 173 8.29 2.46 -18.66
C LEU A 173 8.70 1.04 -19.04
N GLU A 174 9.99 0.79 -19.31
CA GLU A 174 10.52 -0.53 -19.56
C GLU A 174 10.36 -1.44 -18.34
N ASP A 175 10.63 -0.95 -17.15
CA ASP A 175 10.38 -1.71 -15.91
C ASP A 175 8.89 -2.03 -15.73
N VAL A 176 8.01 -1.07 -16.02
CA VAL A 176 6.54 -1.28 -15.95
C VAL A 176 6.10 -2.33 -16.95
N ASP A 177 6.64 -2.33 -18.18
CA ASP A 177 6.36 -3.35 -19.20
C ASP A 177 6.84 -4.73 -18.77
N ARG A 178 8.04 -4.83 -18.20
CA ARG A 178 8.59 -6.08 -17.65
C ARG A 178 7.73 -6.63 -16.52
N ILE A 179 7.27 -5.77 -15.62
CA ILE A 179 6.38 -6.17 -14.50
C ILE A 179 5.03 -6.65 -15.05
N SER A 180 4.44 -5.92 -16.00
CA SER A 180 3.18 -6.32 -16.64
C SER A 180 3.32 -7.68 -17.34
N ALA A 181 4.36 -7.87 -18.15
CA ALA A 181 4.63 -9.13 -18.82
C ALA A 181 4.84 -10.30 -17.84
N GLN A 182 5.47 -10.04 -16.69
CA GLN A 182 5.65 -11.07 -15.65
C GLN A 182 4.31 -11.45 -15.01
N LEU A 183 3.45 -10.47 -14.73
CA LEU A 183 2.10 -10.71 -14.23
C LEU A 183 1.27 -11.52 -15.23
N ASP A 184 1.31 -11.18 -16.51
CA ASP A 184 0.66 -11.94 -17.59
C ASP A 184 1.17 -13.38 -17.69
N ARG A 185 2.49 -13.56 -17.66
CA ARG A 185 3.14 -14.87 -17.67
C ARG A 185 2.57 -15.81 -16.60
N TYR A 186 2.33 -15.28 -15.40
CA TYR A 186 1.79 -16.04 -14.28
C TYR A 186 0.27 -15.90 -14.11
N ARG A 187 -0.42 -15.31 -15.11
CA ARG A 187 -1.88 -15.12 -15.14
C ARG A 187 -2.41 -14.41 -13.88
N LYS A 188 -1.67 -13.38 -13.43
CA LYS A 188 -2.07 -12.55 -12.30
C LYS A 188 -2.93 -11.39 -12.80
N ALA A 189 -4.11 -11.23 -12.21
CA ALA A 189 -5.02 -10.15 -12.57
C ALA A 189 -4.38 -8.79 -12.24
N HIS A 190 -4.28 -7.91 -13.23
CA HIS A 190 -3.75 -6.58 -13.03
C HIS A 190 -4.33 -5.58 -14.03
N GLU A 191 -4.32 -4.29 -13.66
CA GLU A 191 -4.65 -3.15 -14.52
C GLU A 191 -3.62 -2.05 -14.28
N PHE A 192 -2.90 -1.66 -15.32
CA PHE A 192 -1.85 -0.64 -15.24
C PHE A 192 -2.27 0.62 -16.01
N HIS A 193 -2.20 1.76 -15.31
CA HIS A 193 -2.49 3.09 -15.83
C HIS A 193 -1.20 3.87 -15.97
N ARG A 194 -0.97 4.45 -17.16
CA ARG A 194 0.23 5.20 -17.49
C ARG A 194 -0.17 6.64 -17.80
N TYR A 195 0.59 7.58 -17.26
CA TYR A 195 0.32 9.00 -17.37
C TYR A 195 1.46 9.67 -18.14
N PRO A 196 1.23 10.08 -19.41
CA PRO A 196 2.27 10.61 -20.30
C PRO A 196 3.02 11.81 -19.71
N ASP A 197 2.28 12.72 -19.04
CA ASP A 197 2.81 13.99 -18.55
C ASP A 197 3.11 13.96 -17.04
N ALA A 198 3.48 12.79 -16.50
CA ALA A 198 3.76 12.61 -15.09
C ALA A 198 5.06 11.84 -14.88
N GLY A 199 5.82 12.25 -13.88
CA GLY A 199 7.01 11.57 -13.39
C GLY A 199 6.79 10.90 -12.05
N HIS A 200 7.88 10.64 -11.32
CA HIS A 200 7.81 10.05 -9.98
C HIS A 200 7.04 10.94 -9.01
N ALA A 201 6.28 10.32 -8.09
CA ALA A 201 5.53 11.00 -7.02
C ALA A 201 4.47 12.02 -7.50
N PHE A 202 3.87 11.83 -8.69
CA PHE A 202 2.91 12.76 -9.26
C PHE A 202 1.62 12.96 -8.43
N LEU A 203 1.31 12.08 -7.47
CA LEU A 203 0.21 12.28 -6.53
C LEU A 203 0.58 13.17 -5.34
N ASN A 204 1.85 13.42 -5.09
CA ASN A 204 2.27 14.11 -3.88
C ASN A 204 2.04 15.62 -3.96
N PHE A 205 0.88 16.05 -3.50
CA PHE A 205 0.47 17.46 -3.49
C PHE A 205 1.31 18.35 -2.55
N THR A 206 2.12 17.76 -1.67
CA THR A 206 3.04 18.50 -0.79
C THR A 206 4.34 18.90 -1.51
N ASN A 207 4.57 18.35 -2.72
CA ASN A 207 5.71 18.68 -3.57
C ASN A 207 5.25 19.24 -4.93
N PRO A 208 5.14 20.56 -5.09
CA PRO A 208 4.67 21.17 -6.35
C PRO A 208 5.53 20.84 -7.57
N ALA A 209 6.80 20.49 -7.39
CA ALA A 209 7.69 20.15 -8.49
C ALA A 209 7.26 18.84 -9.20
N THR A 210 6.77 17.87 -8.45
CA THR A 210 6.38 16.56 -8.97
C THR A 210 4.86 16.38 -9.12
N TYR A 211 4.06 17.16 -8.38
CA TYR A 211 2.61 17.04 -8.40
C TYR A 211 2.01 17.36 -9.77
N ARG A 212 1.11 16.50 -10.24
CA ARG A 212 0.34 16.67 -11.48
C ARG A 212 -1.14 16.45 -11.18
N GLU A 213 -1.91 17.53 -11.06
CA GLU A 213 -3.30 17.48 -10.58
C GLU A 213 -4.19 16.53 -11.40
N GLY A 214 -4.15 16.63 -12.73
CA GLY A 214 -4.96 15.78 -13.63
C GLY A 214 -4.67 14.29 -13.44
N PRO A 215 -3.41 13.84 -13.63
CA PRO A 215 -2.97 12.46 -13.36
C PRO A 215 -3.27 12.00 -11.93
N ALA A 216 -3.05 12.85 -10.92
CA ALA A 216 -3.27 12.53 -9.53
C ALA A 216 -4.75 12.24 -9.22
N ARG A 217 -5.65 13.09 -9.73
CA ARG A 217 -7.10 12.90 -9.58
C ARG A 217 -7.57 11.65 -10.31
N ASP A 218 -7.20 11.48 -11.58
CA ASP A 218 -7.59 10.31 -12.37
C ASP A 218 -7.11 8.99 -11.74
N ALA A 219 -5.86 8.94 -11.25
CA ALA A 219 -5.33 7.76 -10.58
C ALA A 219 -6.13 7.40 -9.32
N TRP A 220 -6.50 8.42 -8.52
CA TRP A 220 -7.30 8.21 -7.32
C TRP A 220 -8.74 7.81 -7.65
N ASP A 221 -9.34 8.43 -8.66
CA ASP A 221 -10.69 8.13 -9.15
C ASP A 221 -10.78 6.71 -9.76
N LYS A 222 -9.68 6.11 -10.19
CA LYS A 222 -9.60 4.72 -10.61
C LYS A 222 -9.34 3.76 -9.45
N LEU A 223 -8.52 4.18 -8.47
CA LEU A 223 -8.22 3.35 -7.30
C LEU A 223 -9.49 3.03 -6.48
N ILE A 224 -10.33 4.03 -6.22
CA ILE A 224 -11.50 3.83 -5.34
C ILE A 224 -12.48 2.79 -5.91
N PRO A 225 -12.92 2.83 -7.17
CA PRO A 225 -13.72 1.75 -7.76
C PRO A 225 -13.01 0.38 -7.78
N PHE A 226 -11.68 0.37 -7.97
CA PHE A 226 -10.91 -0.88 -7.87
C PHE A 226 -11.02 -1.49 -6.47
N LEU A 227 -10.84 -0.71 -5.41
CA LEU A 227 -10.99 -1.16 -4.04
C LEU A 227 -12.44 -1.59 -3.73
N GLN A 228 -13.43 -0.84 -4.21
CA GLN A 228 -14.85 -1.16 -3.99
C GLN A 228 -15.27 -2.50 -4.60
N ARG A 229 -14.77 -2.85 -5.79
CA ARG A 229 -15.10 -4.14 -6.43
C ARG A 229 -14.31 -5.33 -5.88
N THR A 230 -13.18 -5.07 -5.20
CA THR A 230 -12.29 -6.13 -4.70
C THR A 230 -12.38 -6.37 -3.21
N LEU A 231 -12.76 -5.36 -2.42
CA LEU A 231 -12.84 -5.43 -0.96
C LEU A 231 -14.29 -5.39 -0.50
N GLN A 232 -14.70 -6.39 0.25
CA GLN A 232 -16.04 -6.49 0.81
C GLN A 232 -16.03 -6.26 2.33
N THR A 233 -17.12 -5.73 2.87
CA THR A 233 -17.37 -5.75 4.30
C THR A 233 -17.56 -7.21 4.76
N SER A 234 -17.27 -7.50 6.03
CA SER A 234 -17.52 -8.83 6.58
C SER A 234 -18.98 -9.24 6.35
N ARG A 235 -19.19 -10.40 5.72
CA ARG A 235 -20.54 -10.96 5.58
C ARG A 235 -21.04 -11.31 6.97
N GLN A 236 -22.18 -10.76 7.39
CA GLN A 236 -22.92 -11.33 8.52
C GLN A 236 -23.18 -12.82 8.20
N PRO A 237 -22.96 -13.75 9.16
CA PRO A 237 -23.34 -15.12 8.95
C PRO A 237 -24.84 -15.13 8.58
N ARG A 238 -25.18 -15.73 7.43
CA ARG A 238 -26.56 -15.93 7.05
C ARG A 238 -27.23 -16.61 8.22
N GLN A 239 -28.19 -15.97 8.90
CA GLN A 239 -29.10 -16.63 9.81
C GLN A 239 -29.73 -17.76 9.01
N ARG A 240 -29.40 -19.00 9.36
CA ARG A 240 -30.17 -20.17 8.90
C ARG A 240 -31.54 -19.97 9.49
N LEU A 241 -32.50 -19.60 8.65
CA LEU A 241 -33.91 -19.74 8.99
C LEU A 241 -34.15 -21.22 9.24
N SER A 242 -34.38 -21.55 10.50
CA SER A 242 -34.80 -22.85 10.99
C SER A 242 -36.28 -23.08 10.67
#